data_6520d833447d1bf7bd90ef960bd85825
#
_entry.id   6520d833447d1bf7bd90ef960bd85825
#
_cell.length_a   1.000
_cell.length_b   1.000
_cell.length_c   1.000
_cell.angle_alpha   90.00
_cell.angle_beta   90.00
_cell.angle_gamma   90.00
#
_symmetry.space_group_name_H-M   'P 1'
#
loop_
_entity.id
_entity.type
_entity.pdbx_description
1 polymer ?
#
loop_
_entity_poly.entity_id
_entity_poly.type
_entity_poly.pdbx_seq_one_letter_code
_entity_poly.pdbx_strand_id
1 'polypeptide(L)'
;LKELPWMRPLEAKDPKKTIQYTIYLGVFSQISVSDFVKDFFKDERNNPNVTDAKVCYASLKLDNLGVYIQNTFGFSTMPWALRQLEAGKVNTNSWSEDFDKLRKNLLERLGENRKELAEDYSSYLSETQTLENLQQIQALIIQDLKWSTSPETEIYVRIEEVYKKNNTSDKEEANADLLNSFYIDDLERIITSSVKGSYNTAFRNYLSACLNKDFVHFDLSLQPEILKECLVPENYPDGCWPSPHTASLMQQFAVNTVSKELSGEKQEGIFSVNGPPGTGKTTLLRDIIAAILVKRAKKMVNFTEPAKAFRKIGEVQVSEKYTPSIYEPDSSIVTEA
;
A
#
# COMPACT_ATOMS: atom_id res chain seq x y z
N LEU A 1 20.26 -23.26 -12.90
CA LEU A 1 20.01 -24.25 -11.83
C LEU A 1 20.17 -25.65 -12.44
N LYS A 2 21.13 -26.46 -11.99
CA LYS A 2 21.29 -27.84 -12.48
C LYS A 2 20.20 -28.79 -11.95
N GLU A 3 19.60 -28.47 -10.79
CA GLU A 3 18.45 -29.15 -10.19
C GLU A 3 17.55 -28.11 -9.53
N LEU A 4 16.22 -28.27 -9.67
CA LEU A 4 15.23 -27.38 -9.02
C LEU A 4 15.09 -27.80 -7.54
N PRO A 5 14.97 -26.85 -6.60
CA PRO A 5 14.97 -27.15 -5.16
C PRO A 5 13.90 -28.15 -4.72
N TRP A 6 12.73 -28.16 -5.36
CA TRP A 6 11.61 -29.06 -5.03
C TRP A 6 11.74 -30.46 -5.63
N MET A 7 12.70 -30.68 -6.53
CA MET A 7 13.01 -32.04 -7.01
C MET A 7 13.59 -32.94 -5.89
N ARG A 8 14.19 -32.30 -4.85
CA ARG A 8 14.58 -32.96 -3.61
C ARG A 8 13.94 -32.15 -2.46
N PRO A 9 12.71 -32.50 -2.06
CA PRO A 9 11.96 -31.72 -1.08
C PRO A 9 12.79 -31.43 0.18
N LEU A 10 12.90 -30.17 0.53
CA LEU A 10 13.52 -29.72 1.76
C LEU A 10 12.49 -29.87 2.90
N GLU A 11 12.95 -30.33 4.05
CA GLU A 11 12.12 -30.37 5.25
C GLU A 11 12.31 -29.06 6.05
N ALA A 12 11.19 -28.50 6.52
CA ALA A 12 11.24 -27.35 7.42
C ALA A 12 11.83 -27.78 8.78
N LYS A 13 12.65 -26.94 9.39
CA LYS A 13 13.26 -27.19 10.69
C LYS A 13 12.21 -27.29 11.82
N ASP A 14 11.12 -26.54 11.70
CA ASP A 14 10.01 -26.55 12.64
C ASP A 14 8.88 -27.43 12.10
N PRO A 15 8.39 -28.46 12.84
CA PRO A 15 7.26 -29.30 12.41
C PRO A 15 5.96 -28.54 12.12
N LYS A 16 5.80 -27.34 12.67
CA LYS A 16 4.65 -26.44 12.43
C LYS A 16 4.77 -25.67 11.12
N LYS A 17 5.92 -25.76 10.43
CA LYS A 17 6.19 -25.06 9.18
C LYS A 17 6.30 -26.00 8.00
N THR A 18 6.18 -25.44 6.82
CA THR A 18 6.44 -26.09 5.53
C THR A 18 7.32 -25.20 4.68
N ILE A 19 7.97 -25.78 3.68
CA ILE A 19 8.73 -25.01 2.70
C ILE A 19 7.79 -24.49 1.61
N GLN A 20 7.99 -23.24 1.23
CA GLN A 20 7.33 -22.58 0.12
C GLN A 20 8.39 -21.96 -0.78
N TYR A 21 8.17 -21.99 -2.08
CA TYR A 21 9.06 -21.39 -3.06
C TYR A 21 8.35 -20.20 -3.72
N THR A 22 9.01 -19.04 -3.73
CA THR A 22 8.58 -17.91 -4.55
C THR A 22 9.46 -17.85 -5.78
N ILE A 23 8.83 -17.95 -6.95
CA ILE A 23 9.50 -17.90 -8.24
C ILE A 23 9.33 -16.50 -8.81
N TYR A 24 10.44 -15.89 -9.21
CA TYR A 24 10.46 -14.60 -9.89
C TYR A 24 10.86 -14.83 -11.34
N LEU A 25 9.98 -14.47 -12.26
CA LEU A 25 10.13 -14.66 -13.69
C LEU A 25 10.56 -13.36 -14.36
N GLY A 26 11.52 -13.44 -15.24
CA GLY A 26 12.00 -12.27 -15.96
C GLY A 26 12.70 -11.26 -15.06
N VAL A 27 13.63 -11.71 -14.21
CA VAL A 27 14.39 -10.83 -13.30
C VAL A 27 15.45 -10.05 -14.06
N PHE A 28 15.55 -8.75 -13.82
CA PHE A 28 16.53 -7.86 -14.42
C PHE A 28 16.91 -6.70 -13.48
N SER A 29 17.92 -5.89 -13.85
CA SER A 29 18.35 -4.74 -13.06
C SER A 29 17.39 -3.55 -13.22
N GLN A 30 17.03 -2.89 -12.12
CA GLN A 30 16.25 -1.64 -12.12
C GLN A 30 16.97 -0.48 -12.83
N ILE A 31 18.30 -0.54 -12.96
CA ILE A 31 19.08 0.44 -13.70
C ILE A 31 18.58 0.55 -15.14
N SER A 32 18.25 -0.57 -15.79
CA SER A 32 17.72 -0.59 -17.16
C SER A 32 16.41 0.22 -17.30
N VAL A 33 15.58 0.24 -16.27
CA VAL A 33 14.36 1.07 -16.22
C VAL A 33 14.72 2.55 -16.11
N SER A 34 15.66 2.87 -15.22
CA SER A 34 16.12 4.25 -15.02
C SER A 34 16.74 4.81 -16.30
N ASP A 35 17.54 4.03 -16.99
CA ASP A 35 18.19 4.45 -18.23
C ASP A 35 17.15 4.66 -19.33
N PHE A 36 16.20 3.72 -19.48
CA PHE A 36 15.09 3.89 -20.42
C PHE A 36 14.29 5.18 -20.14
N VAL A 37 13.92 5.42 -18.88
CA VAL A 37 13.13 6.61 -18.50
C VAL A 37 13.90 7.90 -18.78
N LYS A 38 15.20 7.95 -18.46
CA LYS A 38 16.07 9.09 -18.78
C LYS A 38 16.11 9.38 -20.27
N ASP A 39 16.37 8.35 -21.07
CA ASP A 39 16.46 8.49 -22.52
C ASP A 39 15.12 8.91 -23.13
N PHE A 40 14.03 8.33 -22.65
CA PHE A 40 12.69 8.63 -23.16
C PHE A 40 12.25 10.07 -22.87
N PHE A 41 12.47 10.53 -21.62
CA PHE A 41 12.08 11.87 -21.19
C PHE A 41 13.18 12.93 -21.41
N LYS A 42 14.35 12.54 -21.94
CA LYS A 42 15.53 13.40 -22.12
C LYS A 42 15.91 14.12 -20.80
N ASP A 43 15.84 13.40 -19.70
CA ASP A 43 16.13 13.93 -18.37
C ASP A 43 17.63 13.75 -18.06
N GLU A 44 18.39 14.84 -18.13
CA GLU A 44 19.83 14.85 -17.87
C GLU A 44 20.17 14.85 -16.36
N ARG A 45 19.17 14.91 -15.47
CA ARG A 45 19.42 14.93 -14.02
C ARG A 45 19.99 13.59 -13.57
N ASN A 46 21.20 13.61 -13.04
CA ASN A 46 21.77 12.46 -12.35
C ASN A 46 21.01 12.19 -11.06
N ASN A 47 20.34 11.05 -10.98
CA ASN A 47 19.78 10.58 -9.72
C ASN A 47 20.84 9.69 -9.03
N PRO A 48 21.58 10.19 -8.03
CA PRO A 48 22.66 9.45 -7.37
C PRO A 48 22.16 8.26 -6.54
N ASN A 49 20.85 8.12 -6.38
CA ASN A 49 20.25 7.10 -5.53
C ASN A 49 19.69 5.89 -6.32
N VAL A 50 20.04 5.75 -7.60
CA VAL A 50 19.64 4.53 -8.35
C VAL A 50 20.50 3.37 -7.84
N THR A 51 19.91 2.50 -7.05
CA THR A 51 20.54 1.25 -6.60
C THR A 51 20.38 0.19 -7.66
N ASP A 52 21.35 -0.74 -7.75
CA ASP A 52 21.24 -1.94 -8.60
C ASP A 52 20.27 -2.96 -7.96
N ALA A 53 19.04 -2.53 -7.71
CA ALA A 53 17.99 -3.40 -7.25
C ALA A 53 17.51 -4.30 -8.40
N LYS A 54 17.08 -5.51 -8.07
CA LYS A 54 16.46 -6.42 -9.03
C LYS A 54 14.95 -6.21 -9.04
N VAL A 55 14.37 -6.28 -10.21
CA VAL A 55 12.93 -6.26 -10.47
C VAL A 55 12.57 -7.43 -11.37
N CYS A 56 11.28 -7.76 -11.50
CA CYS A 56 10.86 -8.88 -12.34
C CYS A 56 9.58 -8.55 -13.12
N TYR A 57 9.28 -9.37 -14.12
CA TYR A 57 8.05 -9.30 -14.89
C TYR A 57 6.86 -9.90 -14.15
N ALA A 58 7.10 -11.01 -13.44
CA ALA A 58 6.05 -11.69 -12.69
C ALA A 58 6.63 -12.50 -11.53
N SER A 59 5.76 -12.87 -10.60
CA SER A 59 6.09 -13.84 -9.56
C SER A 59 4.93 -14.81 -9.34
N LEU A 60 5.25 -16.02 -8.84
CA LEU A 60 4.27 -17.01 -8.43
C LEU A 60 4.83 -17.82 -7.25
N LYS A 61 3.95 -18.47 -6.49
CA LYS A 61 4.36 -19.32 -5.38
C LYS A 61 4.09 -20.79 -5.66
N LEU A 62 5.03 -21.63 -5.23
CA LEU A 62 4.92 -23.08 -5.29
C LEU A 62 4.96 -23.65 -3.87
N ASP A 63 4.28 -24.76 -3.65
CA ASP A 63 4.37 -25.53 -2.42
C ASP A 63 5.69 -26.31 -2.31
N ASN A 64 5.83 -27.09 -1.25
CA ASN A 64 7.02 -27.91 -1.00
C ASN A 64 7.29 -29.01 -2.05
N LEU A 65 6.28 -29.34 -2.86
CA LEU A 65 6.37 -30.32 -3.96
C LEU A 65 6.57 -29.64 -5.32
N GLY A 66 6.66 -28.31 -5.35
CA GLY A 66 6.81 -27.54 -6.58
C GLY A 66 5.50 -27.37 -7.36
N VAL A 67 4.36 -27.58 -6.73
CA VAL A 67 3.05 -27.36 -7.34
C VAL A 67 2.59 -25.92 -7.11
N TYR A 68 1.97 -25.31 -8.11
CA TYR A 68 1.49 -23.93 -8.05
C TYR A 68 0.43 -23.72 -6.96
N ILE A 69 0.59 -22.68 -6.16
CA ILE A 69 -0.40 -22.25 -5.18
C ILE A 69 -1.33 -21.25 -5.85
N GLN A 70 -2.61 -21.57 -5.93
CA GLN A 70 -3.63 -20.76 -6.60
C GLN A 70 -3.70 -19.33 -6.06
N ASN A 71 -4.01 -18.38 -6.94
CA ASN A 71 -4.14 -16.94 -6.64
C ASN A 71 -2.85 -16.27 -6.12
N THR A 72 -1.68 -16.86 -6.39
CA THR A 72 -0.39 -16.25 -6.00
C THR A 72 0.36 -15.63 -7.18
N PHE A 73 -0.22 -15.64 -8.38
CA PHE A 73 0.41 -15.05 -9.56
C PHE A 73 0.34 -13.53 -9.51
N GLY A 74 1.49 -12.86 -9.53
CA GLY A 74 1.62 -11.41 -9.60
C GLY A 74 2.33 -10.97 -10.87
N PHE A 75 1.86 -9.89 -11.51
CA PHE A 75 2.47 -9.30 -12.70
C PHE A 75 2.92 -7.87 -12.41
N SER A 76 4.09 -7.50 -12.90
CA SER A 76 4.58 -6.13 -12.85
C SER A 76 3.89 -5.26 -13.91
N THR A 77 3.32 -4.13 -13.47
CA THR A 77 2.77 -3.12 -14.38
C THR A 77 3.86 -2.32 -15.09
N MET A 78 5.07 -2.27 -14.52
CA MET A 78 6.14 -1.41 -14.99
C MET A 78 6.61 -1.73 -16.42
N PRO A 79 6.99 -2.99 -16.78
CA PRO A 79 7.42 -3.29 -18.15
C PRO A 79 6.34 -2.98 -19.18
N TRP A 80 5.08 -3.28 -18.84
CA TRP A 80 3.94 -2.96 -19.69
C TRP A 80 3.76 -1.44 -19.87
N ALA A 81 3.90 -0.65 -18.81
CA ALA A 81 3.82 0.80 -18.87
C ALA A 81 4.92 1.39 -19.75
N LEU A 82 6.16 0.91 -19.62
CA LEU A 82 7.27 1.33 -20.48
C LEU A 82 6.98 1.02 -21.96
N ARG A 83 6.40 -0.14 -22.25
CA ARG A 83 5.95 -0.48 -23.59
C ARG A 83 4.87 0.46 -24.13
N GLN A 84 3.91 0.90 -23.28
CA GLN A 84 2.91 1.88 -23.70
C GLN A 84 3.54 3.23 -24.05
N LEU A 85 4.53 3.66 -23.24
CA LEU A 85 5.29 4.89 -23.52
C LEU A 85 6.03 4.80 -24.86
N GLU A 86 6.75 3.72 -25.13
CA GLU A 86 7.43 3.47 -26.43
C GLU A 86 6.45 3.53 -27.60
N ALA A 87 5.25 3.01 -27.42
CA ALA A 87 4.18 3.05 -28.42
C ALA A 87 3.51 4.43 -28.57
N GLY A 88 3.99 5.46 -27.87
CA GLY A 88 3.44 6.82 -27.88
C GLY A 88 2.09 6.95 -27.18
N LYS A 89 1.65 5.96 -26.43
CA LYS A 89 0.39 5.98 -25.67
C LYS A 89 0.58 6.65 -24.34
N VAL A 90 0.70 7.98 -24.33
CA VAL A 90 0.94 8.80 -23.12
C VAL A 90 -0.34 9.08 -22.33
N ASN A 91 -1.53 8.82 -22.91
CA ASN A 91 -2.79 8.99 -22.19
C ASN A 91 -3.02 7.80 -21.25
N THR A 92 -2.92 8.06 -19.94
CA THR A 92 -2.98 7.04 -18.90
C THR A 92 -4.40 6.73 -18.39
N ASN A 93 -5.44 7.39 -18.92
CA ASN A 93 -6.81 7.28 -18.40
C ASN A 93 -7.38 5.86 -18.47
N SER A 94 -6.97 5.05 -19.44
CA SER A 94 -7.41 3.65 -19.61
C SER A 94 -6.39 2.62 -19.17
N TRP A 95 -5.21 3.04 -18.68
CA TRP A 95 -4.11 2.12 -18.39
C TRP A 95 -4.46 1.03 -17.38
N SER A 96 -5.18 1.37 -16.33
CA SER A 96 -5.60 0.40 -15.31
C SER A 96 -6.51 -0.68 -15.91
N GLU A 97 -7.53 -0.27 -16.67
CA GLU A 97 -8.47 -1.20 -17.31
C GLU A 97 -7.79 -2.07 -18.39
N ASP A 98 -6.89 -1.47 -19.16
CA ASP A 98 -6.17 -2.17 -20.23
C ASP A 98 -5.19 -3.19 -19.65
N PHE A 99 -4.50 -2.85 -18.56
CA PHE A 99 -3.63 -3.78 -17.86
C PHE A 99 -4.43 -4.91 -17.20
N ASP A 100 -5.58 -4.62 -16.58
CA ASP A 100 -6.45 -5.63 -15.99
C ASP A 100 -6.99 -6.63 -17.02
N LYS A 101 -7.36 -6.17 -18.22
CA LYS A 101 -7.74 -7.05 -19.32
C LYS A 101 -6.58 -7.95 -19.72
N LEU A 102 -5.37 -7.38 -19.86
CA LEU A 102 -4.18 -8.15 -20.19
C LEU A 102 -3.86 -9.19 -19.11
N ARG A 103 -3.91 -8.80 -17.83
CA ARG A 103 -3.69 -9.69 -16.68
C ARG A 103 -4.66 -10.88 -16.70
N LYS A 104 -5.95 -10.62 -16.91
CA LYS A 104 -6.96 -11.67 -17.01
C LYS A 104 -6.68 -12.63 -18.17
N ASN A 105 -6.38 -12.11 -19.34
CA ASN A 105 -6.05 -12.93 -20.52
C ASN A 105 -4.79 -13.80 -20.27
N LEU A 106 -3.76 -13.24 -19.61
CA LEU A 106 -2.56 -13.99 -19.26
C LEU A 106 -2.88 -15.13 -18.27
N LEU A 107 -3.66 -14.86 -17.23
CA LEU A 107 -4.06 -15.87 -16.24
C LEU A 107 -4.90 -16.99 -16.88
N GLU A 108 -5.81 -16.65 -17.79
CA GLU A 108 -6.58 -17.64 -18.56
C GLU A 108 -5.70 -18.51 -19.47
N ARG A 109 -4.73 -17.91 -20.15
CA ARG A 109 -3.75 -18.64 -20.98
C ARG A 109 -2.85 -19.56 -20.17
N LEU A 110 -2.53 -19.18 -18.93
CA LEU A 110 -1.73 -19.97 -17.99
C LEU A 110 -2.56 -21.09 -17.32
N GLY A 111 -3.88 -21.03 -17.43
CA GLY A 111 -4.80 -22.04 -16.89
C GLY A 111 -5.27 -21.76 -15.46
N GLU A 112 -5.05 -20.57 -14.94
CA GLU A 112 -5.64 -20.15 -13.67
C GLU A 112 -7.14 -19.88 -13.84
N ASN A 113 -8.00 -20.34 -12.90
CA ASN A 113 -9.47 -20.20 -12.91
C ASN A 113 -10.26 -21.05 -13.91
N ARG A 114 -9.69 -22.07 -14.52
CA ARG A 114 -10.48 -23.02 -15.32
C ARG A 114 -11.29 -23.94 -14.42
N LYS A 115 -12.61 -23.79 -14.45
CA LYS A 115 -13.56 -24.62 -13.70
C LYS A 115 -13.80 -26.02 -14.29
N GLU A 116 -13.43 -26.26 -15.54
CA GLU A 116 -13.58 -27.54 -16.23
C GLU A 116 -12.44 -27.76 -17.20
N LEU A 117 -11.78 -28.90 -17.09
CA LEU A 117 -10.76 -29.38 -18.01
C LEU A 117 -11.42 -29.72 -19.35
N ALA A 118 -11.32 -28.84 -20.31
CA ALA A 118 -11.42 -29.27 -21.71
C ALA A 118 -10.18 -30.12 -21.99
N GLU A 119 -10.38 -31.34 -22.48
CA GLU A 119 -9.36 -32.40 -22.62
C GLU A 119 -8.14 -32.05 -23.51
N ASP A 120 -8.06 -30.85 -24.08
CA ASP A 120 -7.11 -30.54 -25.16
C ASP A 120 -6.08 -29.43 -24.84
N TYR A 121 -5.97 -28.92 -23.59
CA TYR A 121 -4.97 -27.92 -23.23
C TYR A 121 -4.26 -28.28 -21.92
N SER A 122 -2.98 -28.63 -22.01
CA SER A 122 -2.08 -28.74 -20.85
C SER A 122 -2.07 -27.43 -20.06
N SER A 123 -2.61 -27.45 -18.81
CA SER A 123 -2.48 -26.33 -17.90
C SER A 123 -1.01 -26.23 -17.46
N TYR A 124 -0.33 -25.15 -17.78
CA TYR A 124 1.05 -24.90 -17.33
C TYR A 124 1.21 -24.94 -15.80
N LEU A 125 0.12 -24.79 -15.06
CA LEU A 125 0.14 -24.61 -13.59
C LEU A 125 -0.37 -25.83 -12.81
N SER A 126 -0.85 -26.91 -13.45
CA SER A 126 -1.51 -28.03 -12.78
C SER A 126 -0.57 -29.09 -12.23
N GLU A 127 0.69 -29.13 -12.66
CA GLU A 127 1.67 -30.16 -12.30
C GLU A 127 2.85 -29.56 -11.54
N THR A 128 3.70 -30.42 -10.99
CA THR A 128 4.99 -30.02 -10.42
C THR A 128 5.80 -29.25 -11.46
N GLN A 129 6.19 -28.05 -11.16
CA GLN A 129 6.85 -27.15 -12.11
C GLN A 129 8.24 -27.64 -12.47
N THR A 130 8.52 -27.69 -13.76
CA THR A 130 9.85 -27.96 -14.33
C THR A 130 10.51 -26.66 -14.78
N LEU A 131 11.83 -26.69 -15.00
CA LEU A 131 12.51 -25.51 -15.55
C LEU A 131 11.98 -25.13 -16.93
N GLU A 132 11.65 -26.11 -17.75
CA GLU A 132 11.08 -25.90 -19.07
C GLU A 132 9.71 -25.20 -18.99
N ASN A 133 8.82 -25.66 -18.09
CA ASN A 133 7.54 -25.01 -17.85
C ASN A 133 7.72 -23.56 -17.40
N LEU A 134 8.61 -23.30 -16.45
CA LEU A 134 8.88 -21.94 -15.97
C LEU A 134 9.43 -21.03 -17.07
N GLN A 135 10.30 -21.56 -17.94
CA GLN A 135 10.81 -20.83 -19.10
C GLN A 135 9.70 -20.52 -20.13
N GLN A 136 8.78 -21.46 -20.38
CA GLN A 136 7.63 -21.26 -21.25
C GLN A 136 6.68 -20.20 -20.68
N ILE A 137 6.36 -20.28 -19.39
CA ILE A 137 5.58 -19.26 -18.69
C ILE A 137 6.25 -17.88 -18.80
N GLN A 138 7.55 -17.80 -18.53
CA GLN A 138 8.32 -16.57 -18.66
C GLN A 138 8.26 -16.01 -20.10
N ALA A 139 8.42 -16.85 -21.10
CA ALA A 139 8.36 -16.42 -22.50
C ALA A 139 7.00 -15.84 -22.89
N LEU A 140 5.90 -16.47 -22.44
CA LEU A 140 4.54 -15.97 -22.65
C LEU A 140 4.33 -14.59 -22.01
N ILE A 141 4.80 -14.41 -20.77
CA ILE A 141 4.66 -13.14 -20.04
C ILE A 141 5.49 -12.05 -20.71
N ILE A 142 6.74 -12.34 -21.04
CA ILE A 142 7.63 -11.38 -21.69
C ILE A 142 7.08 -10.96 -23.07
N GLN A 143 6.52 -11.87 -23.84
CA GLN A 143 5.91 -11.55 -25.11
C GLN A 143 4.87 -10.43 -25.02
N ASP A 144 4.05 -10.42 -23.96
CA ASP A 144 2.95 -9.48 -23.80
C ASP A 144 3.35 -8.20 -23.02
N LEU A 145 4.36 -8.28 -22.14
CA LEU A 145 4.76 -7.17 -21.27
C LEU A 145 6.05 -6.45 -21.69
N LYS A 146 6.86 -7.07 -22.55
CA LYS A 146 8.20 -6.58 -22.89
C LYS A 146 8.16 -5.25 -23.66
N TRP A 147 8.96 -4.27 -23.25
CA TRP A 147 9.32 -3.11 -24.08
C TRP A 147 10.54 -3.44 -24.97
N SER A 148 10.78 -2.68 -26.04
CA SER A 148 11.75 -3.05 -27.09
C SER A 148 13.19 -3.12 -26.59
N THR A 149 13.57 -2.24 -25.68
CA THR A 149 14.93 -2.15 -25.10
C THR A 149 15.10 -2.96 -23.82
N SER A 150 14.15 -3.84 -23.52
CA SER A 150 14.22 -4.70 -22.32
C SER A 150 15.51 -5.51 -22.27
N PRO A 151 16.19 -5.57 -21.11
CA PRO A 151 17.41 -6.35 -20.92
C PRO A 151 17.14 -7.85 -20.97
N GLU A 152 18.21 -8.64 -21.02
CA GLU A 152 18.14 -10.07 -20.75
C GLU A 152 17.59 -10.33 -19.35
N THR A 153 16.86 -11.43 -19.20
CA THR A 153 16.14 -11.76 -17.98
C THR A 153 16.49 -13.14 -17.46
N GLU A 154 16.42 -13.30 -16.15
CA GLU A 154 16.70 -14.53 -15.42
C GLU A 154 15.49 -15.00 -14.62
N ILE A 155 15.51 -16.26 -14.15
CA ILE A 155 14.55 -16.82 -13.21
C ILE A 155 15.22 -16.95 -11.84
N TYR A 156 14.62 -16.38 -10.81
CA TYR A 156 15.08 -16.50 -9.42
C TYR A 156 14.10 -17.31 -8.60
N VAL A 157 14.64 -18.04 -7.63
CA VAL A 157 13.87 -18.84 -6.68
C VAL A 157 14.23 -18.40 -5.27
N ARG A 158 13.24 -18.00 -4.48
CA ARG A 158 13.34 -17.73 -3.05
C ARG A 158 12.73 -18.89 -2.28
N ILE A 159 13.42 -19.36 -1.26
CA ILE A 159 12.98 -20.47 -0.40
C ILE A 159 12.62 -19.90 0.96
N GLU A 160 11.42 -20.19 1.44
CA GLU A 160 10.91 -19.67 2.71
C GLU A 160 10.29 -20.78 3.55
N GLU A 161 10.45 -20.70 4.88
CA GLU A 161 9.71 -21.52 5.83
C GLU A 161 8.44 -20.77 6.26
N VAL A 162 7.26 -21.28 5.91
CA VAL A 162 5.97 -20.69 6.25
C VAL A 162 5.20 -21.59 7.22
N TYR A 163 4.38 -21.02 8.09
CA TYR A 163 3.52 -21.82 8.98
C TYR A 163 2.50 -22.64 8.18
N LYS A 164 2.28 -23.91 8.57
CA LYS A 164 1.21 -24.73 8.01
C LYS A 164 -0.13 -24.07 8.33
N LYS A 165 -0.95 -23.82 7.31
CA LYS A 165 -2.28 -23.23 7.49
C LYS A 165 -3.19 -24.18 8.29
N ASN A 166 -3.65 -23.74 9.45
CA ASN A 166 -4.88 -24.25 10.03
C ASN A 166 -6.03 -23.54 9.27
N ASN A 167 -7.02 -24.27 8.79
CA ASN A 167 -8.14 -23.91 7.91
C ASN A 167 -8.92 -22.62 8.24
N THR A 168 -8.27 -21.51 8.53
CA THR A 168 -8.89 -20.21 8.74
C THR A 168 -8.41 -19.24 7.65
N SER A 169 -9.37 -18.59 7.05
CA SER A 169 -9.37 -17.75 5.86
C SER A 169 -8.49 -16.50 5.92
N ASP A 170 -7.21 -16.62 6.21
CA ASP A 170 -6.29 -15.52 6.00
C ASP A 170 -5.80 -15.58 4.55
N LYS A 171 -6.29 -14.64 3.74
CA LYS A 171 -5.71 -14.34 2.44
C LYS A 171 -4.25 -14.00 2.69
N GLU A 172 -3.33 -14.88 2.31
CA GLU A 172 -1.92 -14.52 2.24
C GLU A 172 -1.81 -13.33 1.29
N GLU A 173 -1.39 -12.21 1.83
CA GLU A 173 -0.86 -11.13 1.02
C GLU A 173 0.33 -11.72 0.25
N ALA A 174 0.23 -11.71 -1.06
CA ALA A 174 1.33 -12.06 -1.94
C ALA A 174 2.41 -11.00 -1.75
N ASN A 175 3.32 -11.21 -0.79
CA ASN A 175 4.49 -10.36 -0.59
C ASN A 175 5.45 -10.59 -1.76
N ALA A 176 5.16 -9.93 -2.86
CA ALA A 176 6.04 -9.90 -4.02
C ALA A 176 7.01 -8.74 -3.87
N ASP A 177 8.05 -8.91 -3.04
CA ASP A 177 9.07 -7.89 -2.77
C ASP A 177 9.64 -7.26 -4.04
N LEU A 178 9.78 -8.05 -5.12
CA LEU A 178 10.28 -7.57 -6.41
C LEU A 178 9.21 -6.90 -7.29
N LEU A 179 7.93 -7.06 -7.00
CA LEU A 179 6.85 -6.42 -7.76
C LEU A 179 6.47 -5.04 -7.19
N ASN A 180 6.84 -4.77 -5.94
CA ASN A 180 6.54 -3.51 -5.24
C ASN A 180 5.08 -3.05 -5.43
N SER A 181 4.15 -3.92 -5.06
CA SER A 181 2.71 -3.72 -5.25
C SER A 181 2.02 -2.92 -4.14
N PHE A 182 2.75 -2.45 -3.14
CA PHE A 182 2.20 -1.80 -1.93
C PHE A 182 1.12 -0.76 -2.23
N TYR A 183 1.39 0.20 -3.11
CA TYR A 183 0.40 1.23 -3.48
C TYR A 183 -0.71 0.70 -4.39
N ILE A 184 -0.43 -0.31 -5.20
CA ILE A 184 -1.41 -0.90 -6.13
C ILE A 184 -2.51 -1.60 -5.34
N ASP A 185 -2.14 -2.43 -4.36
CA ASP A 185 -3.09 -3.16 -3.52
C ASP A 185 -4.02 -2.21 -2.75
N ASP A 186 -3.47 -1.10 -2.20
CA ASP A 186 -4.26 -0.09 -1.52
C ASP A 186 -5.20 0.66 -2.48
N LEU A 187 -4.75 0.99 -3.68
CA LEU A 187 -5.59 1.62 -4.70
C LEU A 187 -6.70 0.68 -5.18
N GLU A 188 -6.42 -0.60 -5.37
CA GLU A 188 -7.43 -1.61 -5.72
C GLU A 188 -8.49 -1.80 -4.61
N ARG A 189 -8.07 -1.78 -3.34
CA ARG A 189 -9.00 -1.78 -2.18
C ARG A 189 -9.91 -0.55 -2.21
N ILE A 190 -9.36 0.63 -2.50
CA ILE A 190 -10.11 1.88 -2.61
C ILE A 190 -11.12 1.80 -3.76
N ILE A 191 -10.70 1.35 -4.95
CA ILE A 191 -11.58 1.18 -6.12
C ILE A 191 -12.71 0.22 -5.79
N THR A 192 -12.40 -0.94 -5.19
CA THR A 192 -13.40 -1.94 -4.81
C THR A 192 -14.40 -1.40 -3.77
N SER A 193 -13.91 -0.65 -2.79
CA SER A 193 -14.75 0.00 -1.77
C SER A 193 -15.62 1.10 -2.39
N SER A 194 -15.10 1.83 -3.35
CA SER A 194 -15.80 2.86 -4.11
C SER A 194 -16.97 2.28 -4.90
N VAL A 195 -16.77 1.19 -5.63
CA VAL A 195 -17.83 0.50 -6.38
C VAL A 195 -18.94 0.00 -5.46
N LYS A 196 -18.61 -0.42 -4.24
CA LYS A 196 -19.58 -0.82 -3.20
C LYS A 196 -20.22 0.35 -2.47
N GLY A 197 -19.84 1.60 -2.77
CA GLY A 197 -20.33 2.80 -2.10
C GLY A 197 -19.88 2.96 -0.63
N SER A 198 -18.84 2.23 -0.20
CA SER A 198 -18.41 2.12 1.20
C SER A 198 -17.14 2.91 1.51
N TYR A 199 -16.89 4.03 0.88
CA TYR A 199 -15.79 4.92 1.27
C TYR A 199 -16.26 6.06 2.17
N ASN A 200 -15.37 6.48 3.09
CA ASN A 200 -15.68 7.50 4.07
C ASN A 200 -15.77 8.91 3.47
N THR A 201 -16.36 9.82 4.21
CA THR A 201 -16.57 11.22 3.81
C THR A 201 -15.25 11.95 3.57
N ALA A 202 -14.21 11.66 4.34
CA ALA A 202 -12.89 12.27 4.19
C ALA A 202 -12.29 12.00 2.81
N PHE A 203 -12.34 10.75 2.34
CA PHE A 203 -11.84 10.38 1.02
C PHE A 203 -12.68 10.99 -0.10
N ARG A 204 -14.00 11.03 0.07
CA ARG A 204 -14.90 11.70 -0.89
C ARG A 204 -14.58 13.17 -1.03
N ASN A 205 -14.39 13.88 0.09
CA ASN A 205 -14.04 15.29 0.10
C ASN A 205 -12.68 15.54 -0.57
N TYR A 206 -11.70 14.67 -0.31
CA TYR A 206 -10.40 14.74 -0.95
C TYR A 206 -10.52 14.61 -2.48
N LEU A 207 -11.22 13.59 -2.98
CA LEU A 207 -11.45 13.42 -4.41
C LEU A 207 -12.19 14.61 -5.03
N SER A 208 -13.22 15.11 -4.38
CA SER A 208 -13.98 16.27 -4.85
C SER A 208 -13.09 17.50 -4.95
N ALA A 209 -12.22 17.74 -3.98
CA ALA A 209 -11.27 18.84 -4.01
C ALA A 209 -10.25 18.71 -5.14
N CYS A 210 -9.75 17.49 -5.40
CA CYS A 210 -8.82 17.22 -6.50
C CYS A 210 -9.44 17.40 -7.89
N LEU A 211 -10.75 17.14 -8.03
CA LEU A 211 -11.47 17.25 -9.30
C LEU A 211 -12.03 18.66 -9.54
N ASN A 212 -12.21 19.47 -8.49
CA ASN A 212 -12.77 20.81 -8.60
C ASN A 212 -11.68 21.81 -9.02
N LYS A 213 -11.75 22.28 -10.27
CA LYS A 213 -10.84 23.28 -10.82
C LYS A 213 -11.04 24.69 -10.22
N ASP A 214 -12.19 24.95 -9.61
CA ASP A 214 -12.56 26.23 -9.02
C ASP A 214 -12.23 26.27 -7.52
N PHE A 215 -11.39 25.36 -7.02
CA PHE A 215 -10.97 25.34 -5.62
C PHE A 215 -10.19 26.61 -5.29
N VAL A 216 -10.73 27.42 -4.38
CA VAL A 216 -10.11 28.67 -3.96
C VAL A 216 -8.97 28.38 -2.98
N HIS A 217 -7.76 28.71 -3.39
CA HIS A 217 -6.58 28.68 -2.52
C HIS A 217 -6.43 30.05 -1.84
N PHE A 218 -6.30 30.02 -0.51
CA PHE A 218 -6.00 31.25 0.24
C PHE A 218 -4.49 31.44 0.33
N ASP A 219 -4.01 32.60 -0.10
CA ASP A 219 -2.63 33.04 0.11
C ASP A 219 -2.57 33.95 1.33
N LEU A 220 -1.99 33.44 2.41
CA LEU A 220 -1.92 34.19 3.68
C LEU A 220 -1.04 35.44 3.59
N SER A 221 -0.14 35.54 2.61
CA SER A 221 0.66 36.73 2.35
C SER A 221 -0.18 37.87 1.76
N LEU A 222 -1.22 37.48 1.00
CA LEU A 222 -2.17 38.44 0.40
C LEU A 222 -3.41 38.67 1.26
N GLN A 223 -3.70 37.76 2.20
CA GLN A 223 -4.89 37.75 3.05
C GLN A 223 -4.53 37.57 4.54
N PRO A 224 -3.79 38.56 5.15
CA PRO A 224 -3.33 38.43 6.54
C PRO A 224 -4.47 38.42 7.57
N GLU A 225 -5.68 38.81 7.19
CA GLU A 225 -6.87 38.75 8.03
C GLU A 225 -7.18 37.32 8.46
N ILE A 226 -7.05 36.36 7.56
CA ILE A 226 -7.28 34.93 7.85
C ILE A 226 -6.32 34.45 8.96
N LEU A 227 -5.07 34.88 8.90
CA LEU A 227 -4.09 34.57 9.92
C LEU A 227 -4.47 35.18 11.27
N LYS A 228 -4.90 36.43 11.27
CA LYS A 228 -5.35 37.13 12.49
C LYS A 228 -6.56 36.43 13.13
N GLU A 229 -7.57 36.10 12.33
CA GLU A 229 -8.77 35.40 12.79
C GLU A 229 -8.46 34.01 13.36
N CYS A 230 -7.52 33.29 12.79
CA CYS A 230 -7.13 31.98 13.28
C CYS A 230 -6.32 32.05 14.58
N LEU A 231 -5.56 33.12 14.80
CA LEU A 231 -4.66 33.28 15.94
C LEU A 231 -5.28 34.05 17.12
N VAL A 232 -6.59 34.28 17.15
CA VAL A 232 -7.25 34.80 18.35
C VAL A 232 -7.20 33.76 19.48
N PRO A 233 -7.15 34.19 20.75
CA PRO A 233 -7.00 33.28 21.90
C PRO A 233 -8.05 32.16 21.95
N GLU A 234 -9.26 32.45 21.50
CA GLU A 234 -10.40 31.52 21.50
C GLU A 234 -10.19 30.30 20.58
N ASN A 235 -9.31 30.43 19.59
CA ASN A 235 -8.99 29.37 18.63
C ASN A 235 -7.79 28.51 19.05
N TYR A 236 -7.13 28.86 20.16
CA TYR A 236 -6.03 28.03 20.67
C TYR A 236 -6.58 26.76 21.31
N PRO A 237 -5.99 25.61 21.03
CA PRO A 237 -6.40 24.38 21.69
C PRO A 237 -6.07 24.44 23.19
N ASP A 238 -6.87 23.72 24.00
CA ASP A 238 -6.72 23.66 25.45
C ASP A 238 -5.42 23.07 25.97
N GLY A 239 -4.69 22.34 25.14
CA GLY A 239 -3.45 21.69 25.50
C GLY A 239 -2.35 21.91 24.46
N CYS A 240 -1.13 22.06 24.95
CA CYS A 240 0.09 22.11 24.14
C CYS A 240 1.15 21.21 24.75
N TRP A 241 2.13 20.79 23.95
CA TRP A 241 3.23 20.00 24.46
C TRP A 241 4.21 20.88 25.27
N PRO A 242 4.61 20.49 26.48
CA PRO A 242 5.62 21.22 27.25
C PRO A 242 6.93 21.27 26.45
N SER A 243 7.34 22.44 26.02
CA SER A 243 8.56 22.63 25.24
C SER A 243 9.25 23.95 25.63
N PRO A 244 10.58 24.01 25.69
CA PRO A 244 11.31 25.27 25.83
C PRO A 244 11.24 26.14 24.57
N HIS A 245 10.81 25.57 23.44
CA HIS A 245 10.68 26.28 22.17
C HIS A 245 9.22 26.62 21.91
N THR A 246 8.97 27.90 21.65
CA THR A 246 7.66 28.40 21.21
C THR A 246 7.42 28.04 19.75
N ALA A 247 6.18 27.73 19.42
CA ALA A 247 5.77 27.53 18.03
C ALA A 247 5.96 28.83 17.24
N SER A 248 6.40 28.73 15.99
CA SER A 248 6.36 29.87 15.07
C SER A 248 4.91 30.23 14.72
N LEU A 249 4.70 31.44 14.23
CA LEU A 249 3.35 31.94 13.86
C LEU A 249 2.62 30.96 12.91
N MET A 250 3.33 30.44 11.90
CA MET A 250 2.76 29.50 10.93
C MET A 250 2.50 28.10 11.51
N GLN A 251 3.35 27.66 12.46
CA GLN A 251 3.11 26.41 13.17
C GLN A 251 1.87 26.52 14.06
N GLN A 252 1.71 27.63 14.79
CA GLN A 252 0.52 27.86 15.60
C GLN A 252 -0.74 27.98 14.75
N PHE A 253 -0.66 28.68 13.62
CA PHE A 253 -1.74 28.76 12.65
C PHE A 253 -2.17 27.36 12.20
N ALA A 254 -1.22 26.49 11.84
CA ALA A 254 -1.52 25.14 11.43
C ALA A 254 -2.15 24.30 12.57
N VAL A 255 -1.65 24.42 13.80
CA VAL A 255 -2.24 23.71 14.97
C VAL A 255 -3.67 24.16 15.21
N ASN A 256 -3.93 25.46 15.21
CA ASN A 256 -5.26 26.02 15.43
C ASN A 256 -6.22 25.58 14.33
N THR A 257 -5.79 25.66 13.05
CA THR A 257 -6.61 25.23 11.90
C THR A 257 -6.93 23.76 11.96
N VAL A 258 -5.94 22.87 12.19
CA VAL A 258 -6.18 21.43 12.36
C VAL A 258 -7.14 21.15 13.50
N SER A 259 -6.95 21.80 14.64
CA SER A 259 -7.81 21.63 15.82
C SER A 259 -9.25 22.06 15.53
N LYS A 260 -9.45 23.12 14.77
CA LYS A 260 -10.77 23.63 14.40
C LYS A 260 -11.47 22.72 13.37
N GLU A 261 -10.76 22.35 12.29
CA GLU A 261 -11.33 21.57 11.19
C GLU A 261 -11.62 20.11 11.56
N LEU A 262 -10.77 19.50 12.40
CA LEU A 262 -10.92 18.10 12.80
C LEU A 262 -11.64 17.89 14.13
N SER A 263 -12.07 18.96 14.82
CA SER A 263 -12.74 18.88 16.14
C SER A 263 -14.23 19.14 16.11
N GLY A 264 -14.85 19.41 14.96
CA GLY A 264 -16.27 19.73 14.82
C GLY A 264 -17.18 18.48 14.80
N GLU A 265 -18.49 18.67 14.71
CA GLU A 265 -19.49 17.60 14.57
C GLU A 265 -19.29 16.70 13.34
N LYS A 266 -18.51 17.14 12.37
CA LYS A 266 -18.14 16.40 11.15
C LYS A 266 -16.72 15.86 11.23
N GLN A 267 -16.39 15.11 12.23
CA GLN A 267 -15.06 14.61 12.60
C GLN A 267 -14.29 13.78 11.52
N GLU A 268 -14.76 13.77 10.29
CA GLU A 268 -14.15 13.06 9.19
C GLU A 268 -13.45 14.03 8.25
N GLY A 269 -12.13 13.99 8.20
CA GLY A 269 -11.34 14.81 7.29
C GLY A 269 -9.91 14.32 7.14
N ILE A 270 -9.25 14.83 6.11
CA ILE A 270 -7.81 14.70 5.89
C ILE A 270 -7.25 16.12 5.87
N PHE A 271 -6.31 16.40 6.75
CA PHE A 271 -5.59 17.67 6.79
C PHE A 271 -4.12 17.43 6.46
N SER A 272 -3.63 18.02 5.38
CA SER A 272 -2.25 17.88 4.93
C SER A 272 -1.43 19.11 5.31
N VAL A 273 -0.29 18.90 5.97
CA VAL A 273 0.67 19.94 6.28
C VAL A 273 1.94 19.71 5.49
N ASN A 274 2.23 20.58 4.54
CA ASN A 274 3.44 20.55 3.75
C ASN A 274 4.41 21.67 4.17
N GLY A 275 5.70 21.41 4.03
CA GLY A 275 6.76 22.40 4.30
C GLY A 275 8.15 21.80 4.07
N PRO A 276 9.18 22.63 3.86
CA PRO A 276 10.55 22.19 3.68
C PRO A 276 11.07 21.34 4.86
N PRO A 277 12.11 20.52 4.66
CA PRO A 277 12.80 19.85 5.75
C PRO A 277 13.24 20.86 6.83
N GLY A 278 13.13 20.48 8.12
CA GLY A 278 13.54 21.34 9.23
C GLY A 278 12.53 22.40 9.70
N THR A 279 11.36 22.53 9.06
CA THR A 279 10.32 23.53 9.45
C THR A 279 9.50 23.11 10.69
N GLY A 280 9.84 22.01 11.36
CA GLY A 280 9.18 21.60 12.60
C GLY A 280 7.82 20.90 12.43
N LYS A 281 7.56 20.27 11.27
CA LYS A 281 6.31 19.49 11.05
C LYS A 281 6.06 18.45 12.13
N THR A 282 7.10 17.74 12.58
CA THR A 282 6.98 16.75 13.67
C THR A 282 6.69 17.42 15.02
N THR A 283 7.20 18.64 15.25
CA THR A 283 6.91 19.42 16.46
C THR A 283 5.43 19.79 16.52
N LEU A 284 4.86 20.17 15.40
CA LEU A 284 3.44 20.50 15.27
C LEU A 284 2.54 19.30 15.63
N LEU A 285 2.90 18.07 15.21
CA LEU A 285 2.17 16.86 15.59
C LEU A 285 2.11 16.65 17.11
N ARG A 286 3.17 17.01 17.85
CA ARG A 286 3.17 16.90 19.33
C ARG A 286 2.12 17.81 19.95
N ASP A 287 1.95 19.01 19.45
CA ASP A 287 0.98 19.96 19.96
C ASP A 287 -0.46 19.51 19.63
N ILE A 288 -0.68 18.98 18.43
CA ILE A 288 -1.97 18.38 18.05
C ILE A 288 -2.30 17.18 18.97
N ILE A 289 -1.34 16.28 19.21
CA ILE A 289 -1.54 15.14 20.10
C ILE A 289 -1.84 15.60 21.54
N ALA A 290 -1.11 16.61 22.04
CA ALA A 290 -1.35 17.16 23.38
C ALA A 290 -2.75 17.79 23.48
N ALA A 291 -3.18 18.54 22.47
CA ALA A 291 -4.51 19.11 22.39
C ALA A 291 -5.63 18.04 22.47
N ILE A 292 -5.47 16.95 21.70
CA ILE A 292 -6.40 15.82 21.70
C ILE A 292 -6.43 15.13 23.07
N LEU A 293 -5.26 14.88 23.68
CA LEU A 293 -5.18 14.23 24.99
C LEU A 293 -5.84 15.06 26.08
N VAL A 294 -5.59 16.37 26.11
CA VAL A 294 -6.22 17.28 27.08
C VAL A 294 -7.72 17.34 26.88
N LYS A 295 -8.18 17.43 25.64
CA LYS A 295 -9.61 17.45 25.33
C LYS A 295 -10.32 16.17 25.78
N ARG A 296 -9.72 14.99 25.51
CA ARG A 296 -10.20 13.69 26.00
C ARG A 296 -10.21 13.63 27.53
N ALA A 297 -9.14 14.08 28.17
CA ALA A 297 -9.07 14.11 29.62
C ALA A 297 -10.18 14.98 30.23
N LYS A 298 -10.47 16.14 29.66
CA LYS A 298 -11.59 17.00 30.09
C LYS A 298 -12.94 16.28 29.98
N LYS A 299 -13.17 15.47 28.96
CA LYS A 299 -14.39 14.66 28.84
C LYS A 299 -14.44 13.53 29.88
N MET A 300 -13.30 12.87 30.12
CA MET A 300 -13.22 11.78 31.11
C MET A 300 -13.49 12.24 32.55
N VAL A 301 -13.23 13.50 32.90
CA VAL A 301 -13.54 14.08 34.21
C VAL A 301 -15.05 14.07 34.52
N ASN A 302 -15.90 14.03 33.50
CA ASN A 302 -17.37 13.96 33.69
C ASN A 302 -17.85 12.57 34.16
N PHE A 303 -17.01 11.55 34.12
CA PHE A 303 -17.32 10.21 34.61
C PHE A 303 -16.92 10.09 36.08
N THR A 304 -17.78 9.45 36.90
CA THR A 304 -17.49 9.24 38.33
C THR A 304 -16.24 8.42 38.60
N GLU A 305 -15.86 7.56 37.64
CA GLU A 305 -14.64 6.75 37.64
C GLU A 305 -14.10 6.69 36.22
N PRO A 306 -12.79 6.84 35.99
CA PRO A 306 -12.20 6.80 34.65
C PRO A 306 -12.49 5.50 33.87
N ALA A 307 -12.59 4.38 34.57
CA ALA A 307 -12.89 3.08 33.96
C ALA A 307 -14.29 3.04 33.29
N LYS A 308 -15.25 3.85 33.76
CA LYS A 308 -16.59 3.95 33.17
C LYS A 308 -16.64 4.67 31.84
N ALA A 309 -15.55 5.34 31.50
CA ALA A 309 -15.37 5.95 30.19
C ALA A 309 -15.08 4.92 29.06
N PHE A 310 -14.93 3.64 29.42
CA PHE A 310 -14.60 2.57 28.48
C PHE A 310 -15.50 1.36 28.72
N ARG A 311 -16.01 0.77 27.63
CA ARG A 311 -16.79 -0.46 27.63
C ARG A 311 -15.99 -1.59 27.00
N LYS A 312 -15.85 -2.72 27.71
CA LYS A 312 -15.25 -3.92 27.14
C LYS A 312 -16.18 -4.47 26.03
N ILE A 313 -15.64 -4.66 24.83
CA ILE A 313 -16.39 -5.16 23.67
C ILE A 313 -15.96 -6.57 23.25
N GLY A 314 -14.81 -7.05 23.72
CA GLY A 314 -14.33 -8.37 23.37
C GLY A 314 -12.92 -8.65 23.87
N GLU A 315 -12.36 -9.73 23.37
CA GLU A 315 -10.99 -10.15 23.60
C GLU A 315 -10.39 -10.62 22.27
N VAL A 316 -9.08 -10.39 22.10
CA VAL A 316 -8.33 -10.86 20.92
C VAL A 316 -7.19 -11.75 21.38
N GLN A 317 -7.16 -12.97 20.90
CA GLN A 317 -6.06 -13.88 21.17
C GLN A 317 -4.85 -13.49 20.30
N VAL A 318 -3.84 -12.87 20.90
CA VAL A 318 -2.59 -12.47 20.24
C VAL A 318 -1.57 -13.61 20.24
N SER A 319 -1.58 -14.45 21.29
CA SER A 319 -0.76 -15.65 21.39
C SER A 319 -1.43 -16.68 22.30
N GLU A 320 -0.89 -17.90 22.37
CA GLU A 320 -1.42 -18.97 23.26
C GLU A 320 -1.53 -18.56 24.74
N LYS A 321 -0.73 -17.57 25.18
CA LYS A 321 -0.64 -17.11 26.57
C LYS A 321 -1.12 -15.67 26.79
N TYR A 322 -1.53 -14.97 25.73
CA TYR A 322 -1.87 -13.55 25.84
C TYR A 322 -3.14 -13.21 25.06
N THR A 323 -4.20 -12.92 25.81
CA THR A 323 -5.53 -12.59 25.28
C THR A 323 -5.99 -11.26 25.89
N PRO A 324 -5.54 -10.10 25.35
CA PRO A 324 -5.94 -8.80 25.85
C PRO A 324 -7.42 -8.52 25.58
N SER A 325 -8.04 -7.82 26.53
CA SER A 325 -9.40 -7.31 26.36
C SER A 325 -9.39 -6.07 25.45
N ILE A 326 -10.39 -6.00 24.56
CA ILE A 326 -10.63 -4.83 23.71
C ILE A 326 -11.67 -3.97 24.39
N TYR A 327 -11.41 -2.66 24.43
CA TYR A 327 -12.31 -1.67 25.01
C TYR A 327 -12.69 -0.65 23.95
N GLU A 328 -13.95 -0.26 23.96
CA GLU A 328 -14.48 0.85 23.20
C GLU A 328 -14.70 2.04 24.12
N PRO A 329 -14.22 3.25 23.78
CA PRO A 329 -14.52 4.45 24.57
C PRO A 329 -15.99 4.81 24.46
N ASP A 330 -16.52 5.49 25.47
CA ASP A 330 -17.86 6.04 25.46
C ASP A 330 -18.02 7.03 24.29
N SER A 331 -19.21 7.06 23.67
CA SER A 331 -19.48 7.89 22.52
C SER A 331 -19.22 9.37 22.76
N SER A 332 -19.44 9.87 23.98
CA SER A 332 -19.15 11.27 24.35
C SER A 332 -17.66 11.61 24.28
N ILE A 333 -16.77 10.63 24.41
CA ILE A 333 -15.33 10.82 24.28
C ILE A 333 -14.92 10.79 22.80
N VAL A 334 -15.59 9.96 21.99
CA VAL A 334 -15.26 9.77 20.56
C VAL A 334 -15.78 10.93 19.71
N THR A 335 -16.99 11.42 20.01
CA THR A 335 -17.65 12.45 19.19
C THR A 335 -17.02 13.83 19.26
N GLU A 336 -16.10 14.07 20.21
CA GLU A 336 -15.44 15.38 20.35
C GLU A 336 -13.89 15.29 20.33
N ALA A 337 -13.35 14.16 20.01
CA ALA A 337 -11.91 13.91 19.87
C ALA A 337 -11.55 13.68 18.42
#